data_9dd811715f1ad2e555486c354590cbdf
#
_entry.id   9dd811715f1ad2e555486c354590cbdf
#
_cell.length_a   1.000
_cell.length_b   1.000
_cell.length_c   1.000
_cell.angle_alpha   90.00
_cell.angle_beta   90.00
_cell.angle_gamma   90.00
#
_symmetry.space_group_name_H-M   'P 1'
#
loop_
_entity.id
_entity.type
_entity.pdbx_description
1 polymer ?
#
loop_
_entity_poly.entity_id
_entity_poly.type
_entity_poly.pdbx_seq_one_letter_code
_entity_poly.pdbx_strand_id
1 'polypeptide(L)'
;MKFKVNGHEVFASTGGRPFDKKKPLIIFVHGSGLTHMTWVLQTRYFAFHGYNSLAVDLPGHGLSSGESLKSIEEMADWVSDVIDAVGHKEASLVGHSQGCLVTVECTSRYPNKIKTLSLMGGAGAIPMNPELLSLAENNDPKAVDLMMDWAHGPAGHFGGHPVPGLYHINTGTMLAKSRTIENTLGVDFRACDNYKNGFEAAKKIKCPTLSILATDDKMCPVKEGKKLASLIDGSQVDIIDNCGHMMLLEEADRVLTVLKKFITT
;
A
#
# COMPACT_ATOMS: atom_id res chain seq x y z
N MET A 1 -0.94 5.85 -16.56
CA MET A 1 -0.08 6.85 -17.24
C MET A 1 1.38 6.51 -16.98
N LYS A 2 2.28 7.01 -17.84
CA LYS A 2 3.72 6.89 -17.64
C LYS A 2 4.32 8.26 -17.45
N PHE A 3 5.29 8.38 -16.56
CA PHE A 3 6.06 9.60 -16.28
C PHE A 3 7.44 9.20 -15.72
N LYS A 4 8.31 10.17 -15.41
CA LYS A 4 9.65 9.86 -14.90
C LYS A 4 9.83 10.37 -13.47
N VAL A 5 10.46 9.54 -12.65
CA VAL A 5 10.95 9.89 -11.30
C VAL A 5 12.40 9.47 -11.24
N ASN A 6 13.29 10.38 -10.87
CA ASN A 6 14.74 10.13 -10.76
C ASN A 6 15.37 9.46 -11.99
N GLY A 7 14.87 9.83 -13.20
CA GLY A 7 15.37 9.28 -14.48
C GLY A 7 14.72 7.97 -14.92
N HIS A 8 14.00 7.26 -14.07
CA HIS A 8 13.33 5.99 -14.36
C HIS A 8 11.87 6.19 -14.78
N GLU A 9 11.38 5.35 -15.69
CA GLU A 9 9.97 5.33 -16.09
C GLU A 9 9.11 4.74 -14.99
N VAL A 10 8.08 5.48 -14.58
CA VAL A 10 7.10 5.07 -13.56
C VAL A 10 5.75 4.86 -14.24
N PHE A 11 5.08 3.77 -13.88
CA PHE A 11 3.70 3.53 -14.23
C PHE A 11 2.78 3.83 -13.04
N ALA A 12 1.65 4.51 -13.33
CA ALA A 12 0.55 4.64 -12.38
C ALA A 12 -0.79 4.43 -13.10
N SER A 13 -1.65 3.61 -12.50
CA SER A 13 -3.05 3.52 -12.93
C SER A 13 -3.79 4.79 -12.51
N THR A 14 -4.56 5.36 -13.45
CA THR A 14 -5.34 6.61 -13.24
C THR A 14 -6.82 6.35 -12.96
N GLY A 15 -7.20 5.10 -12.67
CA GLY A 15 -8.59 4.72 -12.46
C GLY A 15 -9.48 4.89 -13.70
N GLY A 16 -8.89 4.98 -14.91
CA GLY A 16 -9.61 5.07 -16.19
C GLY A 16 -9.99 6.50 -16.61
N ARG A 17 -9.40 7.53 -16.00
CA ARG A 17 -9.56 8.93 -16.41
C ARG A 17 -8.22 9.58 -16.73
N PRO A 18 -8.16 10.51 -17.68
CA PRO A 18 -6.97 11.31 -17.92
C PRO A 18 -6.57 12.10 -16.68
N PHE A 19 -5.26 12.24 -16.48
CA PHE A 19 -4.70 13.08 -15.43
C PHE A 19 -4.94 14.57 -15.73
N ASP A 20 -5.38 15.33 -14.73
CA ASP A 20 -5.66 16.76 -14.82
C ASP A 20 -5.01 17.48 -13.62
N LYS A 21 -3.97 18.29 -13.88
CA LYS A 21 -3.21 19.00 -12.82
C LYS A 21 -4.05 19.92 -11.93
N LYS A 22 -5.30 20.23 -12.32
CA LYS A 22 -6.20 21.08 -11.53
C LYS A 22 -6.97 20.32 -10.46
N LYS A 23 -7.01 18.99 -10.54
CA LYS A 23 -7.75 18.15 -9.60
C LYS A 23 -6.89 17.76 -8.41
N PRO A 24 -7.45 17.61 -7.20
CA PRO A 24 -6.70 17.12 -6.05
C PRO A 24 -6.13 15.72 -6.32
N LEU A 25 -4.95 15.45 -5.77
CA LEU A 25 -4.19 14.23 -6.00
C LEU A 25 -4.38 13.23 -4.86
N ILE A 26 -4.63 11.97 -5.21
CA ILE A 26 -4.57 10.82 -4.31
C ILE A 26 -3.55 9.84 -4.86
N ILE A 27 -2.58 9.42 -4.03
CA ILE A 27 -1.60 8.39 -4.37
C ILE A 27 -1.87 7.15 -3.53
N PHE A 28 -2.00 6.02 -4.21
CA PHE A 28 -2.19 4.70 -3.61
C PHE A 28 -0.89 3.90 -3.71
N VAL A 29 -0.38 3.46 -2.56
CA VAL A 29 0.89 2.72 -2.42
C VAL A 29 0.59 1.29 -2.00
N HIS A 30 0.97 0.33 -2.84
CA HIS A 30 0.70 -1.10 -2.63
C HIS A 30 1.60 -1.73 -1.54
N GLY A 31 1.27 -2.94 -1.11
CA GLY A 31 2.06 -3.77 -0.22
C GLY A 31 3.17 -4.54 -0.92
N SER A 32 3.96 -5.30 -0.14
CA SER A 32 5.11 -6.08 -0.61
C SER A 32 4.75 -7.00 -1.77
N GLY A 33 5.54 -6.94 -2.85
CA GLY A 33 5.38 -7.77 -4.04
C GLY A 33 4.12 -7.51 -4.87
N LEU A 34 3.26 -6.59 -4.44
CA LEU A 34 2.02 -6.24 -5.12
C LEU A 34 2.26 -5.19 -6.24
N THR A 35 1.17 -4.68 -6.84
CA THR A 35 1.21 -3.68 -7.91
C THR A 35 -0.01 -2.77 -7.83
N HIS A 36 -0.10 -1.80 -8.74
CA HIS A 36 -1.30 -0.95 -8.93
C HIS A 36 -2.62 -1.74 -9.05
N MET A 37 -2.57 -3.00 -9.48
CA MET A 37 -3.76 -3.83 -9.66
C MET A 37 -4.51 -4.05 -8.34
N THR A 38 -3.83 -4.01 -7.22
CA THR A 38 -4.43 -4.11 -5.88
C THR A 38 -5.47 -3.02 -5.63
N TRP A 39 -5.34 -1.86 -6.28
CA TRP A 39 -6.13 -0.66 -6.06
C TRP A 39 -7.21 -0.37 -7.11
N VAL A 40 -7.44 -1.30 -8.05
CA VAL A 40 -8.31 -1.05 -9.20
C VAL A 40 -9.74 -0.67 -8.81
N LEU A 41 -10.25 -1.24 -7.72
CA LEU A 41 -11.62 -0.99 -7.25
C LEU A 41 -11.75 0.40 -6.60
N GLN A 42 -10.75 0.86 -5.85
CA GLN A 42 -10.76 2.15 -5.15
C GLN A 42 -10.44 3.30 -6.11
N THR A 43 -9.42 3.15 -6.95
CA THR A 43 -8.94 4.22 -7.84
C THR A 43 -10.01 4.68 -8.82
N ARG A 44 -10.81 3.73 -9.35
CA ARG A 44 -11.87 4.05 -10.32
C ARG A 44 -12.89 5.02 -9.73
N TYR A 45 -13.33 4.81 -8.49
CA TYR A 45 -14.30 5.70 -7.85
C TYR A 45 -13.77 7.15 -7.81
N PHE A 46 -12.59 7.36 -7.22
CA PHE A 46 -12.04 8.71 -7.05
C PHE A 46 -11.76 9.40 -8.38
N ALA A 47 -11.26 8.66 -9.40
CA ALA A 47 -11.03 9.21 -10.73
C ALA A 47 -12.30 9.74 -11.40
N PHE A 48 -13.46 9.12 -11.14
CA PHE A 48 -14.77 9.55 -11.67
C PHE A 48 -15.47 10.60 -10.80
N HIS A 49 -14.94 10.88 -9.59
CA HIS A 49 -15.52 11.84 -8.64
C HIS A 49 -14.61 13.05 -8.36
N GLY A 50 -13.87 13.48 -9.37
CA GLY A 50 -13.18 14.77 -9.33
C GLY A 50 -11.74 14.75 -8.83
N TYR A 51 -11.13 13.58 -8.63
CA TYR A 51 -9.75 13.44 -8.17
C TYR A 51 -8.81 12.95 -9.29
N ASN A 52 -7.53 13.30 -9.21
CA ASN A 52 -6.47 12.50 -9.81
C ASN A 52 -6.20 11.33 -8.87
N SER A 53 -6.41 10.13 -9.36
CA SER A 53 -6.18 8.89 -8.62
C SER A 53 -4.99 8.18 -9.25
N LEU A 54 -3.89 8.07 -8.51
CA LEU A 54 -2.68 7.40 -8.99
C LEU A 54 -2.38 6.18 -8.11
N ALA A 55 -2.67 4.98 -8.59
CA ALA A 55 -2.08 3.78 -8.02
C ALA A 55 -0.74 3.53 -8.68
N VAL A 56 0.33 3.80 -7.96
CA VAL A 56 1.70 3.70 -8.47
C VAL A 56 2.22 2.27 -8.37
N ASP A 57 3.03 1.86 -9.34
CA ASP A 57 3.94 0.74 -9.17
C ASP A 57 5.27 1.27 -8.64
N LEU A 58 5.73 0.78 -7.49
CA LEU A 58 7.05 1.09 -6.96
C LEU A 58 8.15 0.65 -7.94
N PRO A 59 9.37 1.20 -7.89
CA PRO A 59 10.50 0.71 -8.68
C PRO A 59 10.68 -0.82 -8.53
N GLY A 60 10.97 -1.50 -9.62
CA GLY A 60 11.05 -2.98 -9.66
C GLY A 60 9.70 -3.71 -9.67
N HIS A 61 8.57 -2.99 -9.52
CA HIS A 61 7.23 -3.59 -9.49
C HIS A 61 6.45 -3.31 -10.79
N GLY A 62 5.50 -4.20 -11.07
CA GLY A 62 4.51 -4.03 -12.12
C GLY A 62 5.08 -3.57 -13.45
N LEU A 63 4.69 -2.38 -13.88
CA LEU A 63 5.08 -1.75 -15.14
C LEU A 63 6.07 -0.58 -14.96
N SER A 64 6.53 -0.33 -13.73
CA SER A 64 7.60 0.63 -13.43
C SER A 64 8.98 0.02 -13.70
N SER A 65 9.92 0.87 -14.16
CA SER A 65 11.32 0.50 -14.35
C SER A 65 12.18 0.84 -13.12
N GLY A 66 13.42 0.38 -13.13
CA GLY A 66 14.38 0.56 -12.04
C GLY A 66 14.45 -0.65 -11.13
N GLU A 67 15.46 -0.68 -10.27
CA GLU A 67 15.63 -1.71 -9.26
C GLU A 67 14.66 -1.48 -8.10
N SER A 68 14.28 -2.56 -7.40
CA SER A 68 13.50 -2.46 -6.16
C SER A 68 14.26 -1.68 -5.10
N LEU A 69 13.57 -0.74 -4.45
CA LEU A 69 14.14 0.07 -3.37
C LEU A 69 14.35 -0.80 -2.11
N LYS A 70 15.45 -0.59 -1.42
CA LYS A 70 15.93 -1.53 -0.38
C LYS A 70 15.52 -1.14 1.03
N SER A 71 14.91 0.03 1.21
CA SER A 71 14.44 0.51 2.51
C SER A 71 13.12 1.25 2.41
N ILE A 72 12.36 1.27 3.50
CA ILE A 72 11.11 2.05 3.61
C ILE A 72 11.39 3.53 3.46
N GLU A 73 12.53 4.01 3.92
CA GLU A 73 12.97 5.39 3.82
C GLU A 73 13.19 5.81 2.35
N GLU A 74 13.86 4.97 1.55
CA GLU A 74 14.02 5.22 0.10
C GLU A 74 12.66 5.23 -0.63
N MET A 75 11.76 4.30 -0.28
CA MET A 75 10.40 4.28 -0.84
C MET A 75 9.60 5.52 -0.45
N ALA A 76 9.76 6.01 0.78
CA ALA A 76 9.11 7.23 1.26
C ALA A 76 9.60 8.48 0.52
N ASP A 77 10.91 8.61 0.31
CA ASP A 77 11.50 9.69 -0.49
C ASP A 77 11.00 9.64 -1.93
N TRP A 78 10.96 8.43 -2.50
CA TRP A 78 10.45 8.23 -3.85
C TRP A 78 8.96 8.62 -3.99
N VAL A 79 8.10 8.33 -3.02
CA VAL A 79 6.69 8.77 -3.02
C VAL A 79 6.60 10.31 -2.99
N SER A 80 7.46 10.98 -2.21
CA SER A 80 7.57 12.45 -2.22
C SER A 80 7.97 12.98 -3.59
N ASP A 81 8.93 12.32 -4.27
CA ASP A 81 9.38 12.68 -5.61
C ASP A 81 8.28 12.47 -6.67
N VAL A 82 7.42 11.46 -6.50
CA VAL A 82 6.23 11.25 -7.36
C VAL A 82 5.31 12.47 -7.32
N ILE A 83 5.05 13.05 -6.13
CA ILE A 83 4.20 14.24 -6.00
C ILE A 83 4.76 15.40 -6.83
N ASP A 84 6.07 15.64 -6.73
CA ASP A 84 6.75 16.68 -7.49
C ASP A 84 6.74 16.40 -9.00
N ALA A 85 7.04 15.16 -9.39
CA ALA A 85 7.13 14.74 -10.79
C ALA A 85 5.81 14.89 -11.55
N VAL A 86 4.66 14.70 -10.87
CA VAL A 86 3.35 14.95 -11.49
C VAL A 86 2.87 16.40 -11.38
N GLY A 87 3.69 17.26 -10.76
CA GLY A 87 3.48 18.72 -10.70
C GLY A 87 2.43 19.14 -9.67
N HIS A 88 2.28 18.41 -8.57
CA HIS A 88 1.45 18.78 -7.44
C HIS A 88 2.30 19.26 -6.25
N LYS A 89 1.70 20.08 -5.39
CA LYS A 89 2.32 20.56 -4.15
C LYS A 89 2.05 19.61 -2.98
N GLU A 90 0.89 18.95 -3.01
CA GLU A 90 0.41 18.06 -1.96
C GLU A 90 -0.43 16.92 -2.54
N ALA A 91 -0.55 15.84 -1.78
CA ALA A 91 -1.38 14.68 -2.09
C ALA A 91 -2.03 14.10 -0.84
N SER A 92 -3.17 13.43 -1.01
CA SER A 92 -3.66 12.45 -0.05
C SER A 92 -2.94 11.13 -0.29
N LEU A 93 -2.40 10.50 0.75
CA LEU A 93 -1.74 9.20 0.64
C LEU A 93 -2.64 8.08 1.16
N VAL A 94 -2.64 6.97 0.45
CA VAL A 94 -3.35 5.75 0.83
C VAL A 94 -2.37 4.59 0.73
N GLY A 95 -2.02 3.96 1.85
CA GLY A 95 -1.08 2.85 1.92
C GLY A 95 -1.75 1.54 2.35
N HIS A 96 -1.24 0.42 1.86
CA HIS A 96 -1.62 -0.92 2.31
C HIS A 96 -0.38 -1.71 2.73
N SER A 97 -0.43 -2.36 3.91
CA SER A 97 0.67 -3.23 4.37
C SER A 97 2.01 -2.49 4.40
N GLN A 98 3.06 -2.93 3.70
CA GLN A 98 4.31 -2.20 3.48
C GLN A 98 4.05 -0.75 3.06
N GLY A 99 3.08 -0.52 2.17
CA GLY A 99 2.69 0.83 1.75
C GLY A 99 2.25 1.72 2.92
N CYS A 100 1.77 1.15 4.04
CA CYS A 100 1.52 1.92 5.26
C CYS A 100 2.82 2.41 5.90
N LEU A 101 3.85 1.56 5.99
CA LEU A 101 5.16 1.98 6.49
C LEU A 101 5.73 3.11 5.64
N VAL A 102 5.68 2.94 4.31
CA VAL A 102 6.14 3.94 3.33
C VAL A 102 5.41 5.27 3.48
N THR A 103 4.07 5.24 3.58
CA THR A 103 3.27 6.47 3.66
C THR A 103 3.36 7.13 5.02
N VAL A 104 3.53 6.39 6.12
CA VAL A 104 3.83 6.93 7.46
C VAL A 104 5.18 7.64 7.46
N GLU A 105 6.23 6.99 6.94
CA GLU A 105 7.57 7.59 6.87
C GLU A 105 7.58 8.83 5.95
N CYS A 106 6.94 8.75 4.77
CA CYS A 106 6.80 9.88 3.85
C CYS A 106 6.09 11.07 4.52
N THR A 107 4.97 10.82 5.22
CA THR A 107 4.21 11.87 5.91
C THR A 107 5.03 12.52 7.03
N SER A 108 5.79 11.71 7.77
CA SER A 108 6.68 12.19 8.84
C SER A 108 7.80 13.09 8.31
N ARG A 109 8.39 12.74 7.16
CA ARG A 109 9.54 13.45 6.55
C ARG A 109 9.11 14.67 5.75
N TYR A 110 7.94 14.61 5.10
CA TYR A 110 7.44 15.62 4.16
C TYR A 110 6.04 16.14 4.54
N PRO A 111 5.81 16.62 5.78
CA PRO A 111 4.48 16.94 6.29
C PRO A 111 3.75 18.00 5.45
N ASN A 112 4.46 18.91 4.79
CA ASN A 112 3.89 19.96 3.96
C ASN A 112 3.39 19.47 2.58
N LYS A 113 3.71 18.22 2.21
CA LYS A 113 3.26 17.60 0.96
C LYS A 113 2.06 16.67 1.15
N ILE A 114 1.67 16.40 2.40
CA ILE A 114 0.63 15.40 2.68
C ILE A 114 -0.62 16.05 3.27
N LYS A 115 -1.70 15.96 2.50
CA LYS A 115 -3.00 16.52 2.88
C LYS A 115 -3.74 15.62 3.87
N THR A 116 -3.82 14.32 3.58
CA THR A 116 -4.42 13.29 4.44
C THR A 116 -3.68 11.99 4.30
N LEU A 117 -3.74 11.13 5.33
CA LEU A 117 -3.13 9.82 5.35
C LEU A 117 -4.18 8.74 5.65
N SER A 118 -4.25 7.70 4.81
CA SER A 118 -5.10 6.53 5.04
C SER A 118 -4.24 5.27 5.05
N LEU A 119 -4.38 4.45 6.09
CA LEU A 119 -3.59 3.25 6.35
C LEU A 119 -4.51 2.03 6.38
N MET A 120 -4.23 1.02 5.56
CA MET A 120 -4.99 -0.22 5.51
C MET A 120 -4.12 -1.41 5.88
N GLY A 121 -4.50 -2.16 6.92
CA GLY A 121 -3.69 -3.26 7.41
C GLY A 121 -2.29 -2.80 7.77
N GLY A 122 -2.18 -1.65 8.49
CA GLY A 122 -0.91 -1.03 8.85
C GLY A 122 -0.53 -1.24 10.30
N ALA A 123 0.77 -1.27 10.55
CA ALA A 123 1.40 -1.27 11.88
C ALA A 123 2.62 -0.34 11.87
N GLY A 124 3.18 -0.04 13.04
CA GLY A 124 4.41 0.77 13.14
C GLY A 124 5.70 -0.01 12.86
N ALA A 125 5.60 -1.33 12.82
CA ALA A 125 6.63 -2.26 12.38
C ALA A 125 5.96 -3.53 11.89
N ILE A 126 6.53 -4.15 10.87
CA ILE A 126 6.05 -5.43 10.30
C ILE A 126 7.24 -6.39 10.30
N PRO A 127 7.55 -7.01 11.48
CA PRO A 127 8.61 -8.01 11.53
C PRO A 127 8.22 -9.23 10.71
N MET A 128 9.12 -9.70 9.86
CA MET A 128 8.87 -10.86 9.01
C MET A 128 9.05 -12.16 9.79
N ASN A 129 8.17 -13.11 9.52
CA ASN A 129 8.43 -14.50 9.95
C ASN A 129 9.73 -14.99 9.30
N PRO A 130 10.69 -15.55 10.06
CA PRO A 130 12.00 -15.93 9.51
C PRO A 130 11.95 -16.96 8.37
N GLU A 131 11.01 -17.91 8.43
CA GLU A 131 10.81 -18.89 7.37
C GLU A 131 10.29 -18.23 6.09
N LEU A 132 9.24 -17.40 6.21
CA LEU A 132 8.68 -16.66 5.09
C LEU A 132 9.72 -15.74 4.44
N LEU A 133 10.52 -15.04 5.24
CA LEU A 133 11.59 -14.18 4.74
C LEU A 133 12.65 -14.99 3.98
N SER A 134 13.09 -16.11 4.57
CA SER A 134 14.07 -17.00 3.90
C SER A 134 13.55 -17.55 2.58
N LEU A 135 12.31 -18.01 2.53
CA LEU A 135 11.69 -18.48 1.29
C LEU A 135 11.64 -17.38 0.23
N ALA A 136 11.22 -16.16 0.62
CA ALA A 136 11.14 -15.03 -0.30
C ALA A 136 12.52 -14.64 -0.84
N GLU A 137 13.54 -14.54 0.01
CA GLU A 137 14.92 -14.20 -0.40
C GLU A 137 15.54 -15.23 -1.33
N ASN A 138 15.12 -16.50 -1.23
CA ASN A 138 15.57 -17.58 -2.11
C ASN A 138 14.69 -17.76 -3.37
N ASN A 139 13.74 -16.85 -3.63
CA ASN A 139 12.79 -16.98 -4.74
C ASN A 139 11.97 -18.28 -4.70
N ASP A 140 11.72 -18.86 -3.53
CA ASP A 140 10.91 -20.06 -3.40
C ASP A 140 9.42 -19.68 -3.58
N PRO A 141 8.71 -20.31 -4.56
CA PRO A 141 7.27 -20.03 -4.77
C PRO A 141 6.39 -20.20 -3.53
N LYS A 142 6.81 -21.05 -2.58
CA LYS A 142 6.10 -21.22 -1.29
C LYS A 142 5.97 -19.93 -0.51
N ALA A 143 6.86 -18.95 -0.69
CA ALA A 143 6.73 -17.65 -0.07
C ALA A 143 5.43 -16.97 -0.47
N VAL A 144 5.07 -17.06 -1.76
CA VAL A 144 3.82 -16.47 -2.28
C VAL A 144 2.62 -17.25 -1.77
N ASP A 145 2.67 -18.58 -1.74
CA ASP A 145 1.59 -19.43 -1.22
C ASP A 145 1.29 -19.09 0.24
N LEU A 146 2.33 -19.05 1.10
CA LEU A 146 2.18 -18.69 2.52
C LEU A 146 1.67 -17.26 2.72
N MET A 147 2.21 -16.32 1.93
CA MET A 147 1.75 -14.93 2.00
C MET A 147 0.27 -14.81 1.66
N MET A 148 -0.18 -15.48 0.60
CA MET A 148 -1.58 -15.43 0.17
C MET A 148 -2.51 -16.15 1.16
N ASP A 149 -2.05 -17.24 1.76
CA ASP A 149 -2.80 -17.96 2.81
C ASP A 149 -2.98 -17.09 4.08
N TRP A 150 -1.97 -16.36 4.49
CA TRP A 150 -2.04 -15.51 5.68
C TRP A 150 -2.73 -14.16 5.42
N ALA A 151 -2.69 -13.68 4.19
CA ALA A 151 -3.23 -12.37 3.83
C ALA A 151 -4.76 -12.35 3.73
N HIS A 152 -5.42 -13.49 3.53
CA HIS A 152 -6.87 -13.55 3.40
C HIS A 152 -7.54 -14.10 4.64
N GLY A 153 -8.70 -13.53 4.99
CA GLY A 153 -9.59 -14.09 6.00
C GLY A 153 -10.27 -15.37 5.48
N PRO A 154 -10.92 -16.13 6.37
CA PRO A 154 -11.55 -17.42 6.01
C PRO A 154 -12.54 -17.32 4.84
N ALA A 155 -13.29 -16.23 4.74
CA ALA A 155 -14.23 -16.00 3.64
C ALA A 155 -13.53 -15.62 2.32
N GLY A 156 -12.29 -15.14 2.37
CA GLY A 156 -11.50 -14.76 1.20
C GLY A 156 -10.82 -15.93 0.50
N HIS A 157 -10.75 -17.11 1.13
CA HIS A 157 -10.20 -18.32 0.53
C HIS A 157 -11.22 -18.95 -0.41
N PHE A 158 -10.73 -19.51 -1.55
CA PHE A 158 -11.50 -20.28 -2.54
C PHE A 158 -12.98 -19.88 -2.67
N GLY A 159 -13.46 -19.49 -3.79
CA GLY A 159 -14.87 -19.25 -4.07
C GLY A 159 -15.62 -18.23 -3.19
N GLY A 160 -15.16 -17.96 -1.98
CA GLY A 160 -15.69 -16.92 -1.10
C GLY A 160 -15.17 -15.52 -1.39
N HIS A 161 -14.13 -15.39 -2.21
CA HIS A 161 -13.54 -14.10 -2.56
C HIS A 161 -14.43 -13.31 -3.54
N PRO A 162 -14.87 -12.08 -3.21
CA PRO A 162 -15.79 -11.32 -4.07
C PRO A 162 -15.20 -10.94 -5.43
N VAL A 163 -13.87 -10.90 -5.55
CA VAL A 163 -13.14 -10.57 -6.79
C VAL A 163 -12.01 -11.57 -7.07
N PRO A 164 -12.32 -12.85 -7.32
CA PRO A 164 -11.33 -13.91 -7.42
C PRO A 164 -10.31 -13.68 -8.55
N GLY A 165 -10.69 -12.97 -9.62
CA GLY A 165 -9.77 -12.60 -10.69
C GLY A 165 -8.61 -11.73 -10.21
N LEU A 166 -8.83 -10.79 -9.29
CA LEU A 166 -7.77 -9.95 -8.73
C LEU A 166 -6.87 -10.73 -7.78
N TYR A 167 -7.41 -11.68 -7.04
CA TYR A 167 -6.62 -12.62 -6.24
C TYR A 167 -5.59 -13.34 -7.12
N HIS A 168 -6.03 -13.96 -8.22
CA HIS A 168 -5.15 -14.68 -9.14
C HIS A 168 -4.15 -13.77 -9.86
N ILE A 169 -4.55 -12.56 -10.24
CA ILE A 169 -3.65 -11.59 -10.89
C ILE A 169 -2.53 -11.19 -9.93
N ASN A 170 -2.85 -10.84 -8.69
CA ASN A 170 -1.84 -10.47 -7.69
C ASN A 170 -0.88 -11.63 -7.43
N THR A 171 -1.39 -12.84 -7.16
CA THR A 171 -0.58 -14.03 -6.94
C THR A 171 0.33 -14.33 -8.16
N GLY A 172 -0.24 -14.32 -9.36
CA GLY A 172 0.50 -14.56 -10.59
C GLY A 172 1.59 -13.53 -10.86
N THR A 173 1.34 -12.25 -10.55
CA THR A 173 2.32 -11.17 -10.68
C THR A 173 3.49 -11.37 -9.71
N MET A 174 3.19 -11.71 -8.46
CA MET A 174 4.23 -11.99 -7.45
C MET A 174 5.07 -13.18 -7.84
N LEU A 175 4.47 -14.29 -8.31
CA LEU A 175 5.19 -15.47 -8.82
C LEU A 175 6.06 -15.14 -10.03
N ALA A 176 5.55 -14.33 -10.96
CA ALA A 176 6.33 -13.93 -12.14
C ALA A 176 7.57 -13.12 -11.72
N LYS A 177 7.41 -12.19 -10.79
CA LYS A 177 8.52 -11.35 -10.28
C LYS A 177 9.50 -12.12 -9.39
N SER A 178 9.04 -13.06 -8.58
CA SER A 178 9.92 -13.89 -7.75
C SER A 178 10.88 -14.76 -8.57
N ARG A 179 10.55 -15.02 -9.83
CA ARG A 179 11.40 -15.78 -10.77
C ARG A 179 12.37 -14.90 -11.56
N THR A 180 12.34 -13.60 -11.37
CA THR A 180 13.29 -12.67 -11.99
C THR A 180 14.52 -12.48 -11.09
N ILE A 181 15.63 -11.99 -11.68
CA ILE A 181 16.87 -11.70 -10.95
C ILE A 181 16.64 -10.66 -9.83
N GLU A 182 15.63 -9.80 -9.98
CA GLU A 182 15.37 -8.69 -9.05
C GLU A 182 14.75 -9.11 -7.72
N ASN A 183 14.19 -10.31 -7.61
CA ASN A 183 13.58 -10.84 -6.38
C ASN A 183 12.82 -9.79 -5.55
N THR A 184 11.89 -9.10 -6.17
CA THR A 184 11.16 -7.97 -5.61
C THR A 184 10.53 -8.28 -4.24
N LEU A 185 9.90 -9.46 -4.08
CA LEU A 185 9.26 -9.85 -2.83
C LEU A 185 10.25 -9.99 -1.67
N GLY A 186 11.41 -10.61 -1.93
CA GLY A 186 12.46 -10.77 -0.91
C GLY A 186 13.06 -9.43 -0.48
N VAL A 187 13.26 -8.51 -1.44
CA VAL A 187 13.74 -7.15 -1.15
C VAL A 187 12.72 -6.39 -0.29
N ASP A 188 11.43 -6.45 -0.63
CA ASP A 188 10.36 -5.79 0.10
C ASP A 188 10.23 -6.32 1.54
N PHE A 189 10.25 -7.65 1.70
CA PHE A 189 10.17 -8.25 3.03
C PHE A 189 11.37 -7.86 3.89
N ARG A 190 12.58 -7.84 3.30
CA ARG A 190 13.79 -7.40 4.02
C ARG A 190 13.68 -5.90 4.40
N ALA A 191 13.15 -5.05 3.54
CA ALA A 191 12.92 -3.64 3.86
C ALA A 191 11.94 -3.47 5.02
N CYS A 192 10.83 -4.24 5.03
CA CYS A 192 9.87 -4.23 6.14
C CYS A 192 10.50 -4.73 7.45
N ASP A 193 11.24 -5.86 7.38
CA ASP A 193 11.88 -6.45 8.57
C ASP A 193 12.93 -5.54 9.19
N ASN A 194 13.66 -4.79 8.38
CA ASN A 194 14.69 -3.85 8.84
C ASN A 194 14.12 -2.55 9.39
N TYR A 195 12.91 -2.13 8.97
CA TYR A 195 12.34 -0.85 9.36
C TYR A 195 11.83 -0.85 10.79
N LYS A 196 12.33 0.07 11.62
CA LYS A 196 12.01 0.16 13.06
C LYS A 196 11.48 1.55 13.48
N ASN A 197 11.42 2.51 12.55
CA ASN A 197 11.12 3.91 12.88
C ASN A 197 9.62 4.25 12.90
N GLY A 198 8.72 3.35 12.50
CA GLY A 198 7.31 3.70 12.23
C GLY A 198 6.54 4.27 13.41
N PHE A 199 6.79 3.82 14.64
CA PHE A 199 6.18 4.40 15.83
C PHE A 199 6.69 5.82 16.13
N GLU A 200 7.96 6.10 15.90
CA GLU A 200 8.52 7.45 16.07
C GLU A 200 8.11 8.39 14.93
N ALA A 201 7.99 7.86 13.69
CA ALA A 201 7.47 8.60 12.56
C ALA A 201 6.00 9.00 12.78
N ALA A 202 5.17 8.08 13.32
CA ALA A 202 3.76 8.34 13.62
C ALA A 202 3.55 9.54 14.55
N LYS A 203 4.36 9.71 15.58
CA LYS A 203 4.28 10.85 16.51
C LYS A 203 4.46 12.22 15.84
N LYS A 204 5.07 12.25 14.67
CA LYS A 204 5.34 13.50 13.93
C LYS A 204 4.22 13.87 12.95
N ILE A 205 3.27 12.95 12.69
CA ILE A 205 2.17 13.16 11.75
C ILE A 205 1.18 14.17 12.33
N LYS A 206 0.80 15.16 11.52
CA LYS A 206 -0.13 16.24 11.90
C LYS A 206 -1.36 16.34 10.99
N CYS A 207 -1.32 15.69 9.82
CA CYS A 207 -2.47 15.70 8.92
C CYS A 207 -3.57 14.75 9.42
N PRO A 208 -4.83 14.97 9.01
CA PRO A 208 -5.91 14.03 9.28
C PRO A 208 -5.52 12.61 8.84
N THR A 209 -5.72 11.63 9.73
CA THR A 209 -5.30 10.24 9.49
C THR A 209 -6.45 9.27 9.78
N LEU A 210 -6.58 8.27 8.92
CA LEU A 210 -7.52 7.16 9.04
C LEU A 210 -6.76 5.83 9.02
N SER A 211 -7.05 4.95 9.97
CA SER A 211 -6.59 3.55 9.95
C SER A 211 -7.78 2.62 9.73
N ILE A 212 -7.72 1.78 8.69
CA ILE A 212 -8.68 0.70 8.43
C ILE A 212 -7.99 -0.61 8.78
N LEU A 213 -8.58 -1.34 9.73
CA LEU A 213 -8.04 -2.58 10.29
C LEU A 213 -9.06 -3.71 10.07
N ALA A 214 -8.61 -4.96 10.10
CA ALA A 214 -9.46 -6.13 9.90
C ALA A 214 -9.25 -7.17 11.02
N THR A 215 -10.35 -7.81 11.48
CA THR A 215 -10.30 -8.69 12.66
C THR A 215 -9.51 -9.96 12.45
N ASP A 216 -9.46 -10.47 11.21
CA ASP A 216 -8.78 -11.71 10.84
C ASP A 216 -7.42 -11.45 10.13
N ASP A 217 -6.93 -10.21 10.20
CA ASP A 217 -5.61 -9.85 9.68
C ASP A 217 -4.50 -10.49 10.54
N LYS A 218 -3.87 -11.53 9.98
CA LYS A 218 -2.78 -12.26 10.62
C LYS A 218 -1.42 -11.60 10.41
N MET A 219 -1.30 -10.71 9.40
CA MET A 219 -0.05 -10.05 9.05
C MET A 219 0.15 -8.75 9.84
N CYS A 220 -0.93 -7.96 9.99
CA CYS A 220 -0.95 -6.72 10.75
C CYS A 220 -2.13 -6.71 11.74
N PRO A 221 -2.03 -7.41 12.87
CA PRO A 221 -3.13 -7.56 13.82
C PRO A 221 -3.70 -6.22 14.30
N VAL A 222 -5.01 -6.18 14.53
CA VAL A 222 -5.75 -4.98 15.00
C VAL A 222 -5.06 -4.28 16.16
N LYS A 223 -4.47 -5.04 17.11
CA LYS A 223 -3.73 -4.48 18.25
C LYS A 223 -2.58 -3.57 17.81
N GLU A 224 -1.79 -4.00 16.83
CA GLU A 224 -0.64 -3.23 16.35
C GLU A 224 -1.06 -2.01 15.52
N GLY A 225 -2.13 -2.15 14.73
CA GLY A 225 -2.72 -1.01 14.01
C GLY A 225 -3.31 0.05 14.96
N LYS A 226 -4.02 -0.37 16.01
CA LYS A 226 -4.50 0.54 17.07
C LYS A 226 -3.36 1.23 17.82
N LYS A 227 -2.27 0.50 18.10
CA LYS A 227 -1.07 1.08 18.70
C LYS A 227 -0.46 2.16 17.83
N LEU A 228 -0.35 1.91 16.51
CA LEU A 228 0.12 2.93 15.56
C LEU A 228 -0.82 4.16 15.57
N ALA A 229 -2.12 3.95 15.40
CA ALA A 229 -3.13 5.01 15.37
C ALA A 229 -3.12 5.86 16.64
N SER A 230 -2.93 5.26 17.81
CA SER A 230 -2.90 5.99 19.09
C SER A 230 -1.73 6.97 19.25
N LEU A 231 -0.72 6.89 18.40
CA LEU A 231 0.41 7.80 18.37
C LEU A 231 0.21 8.99 17.43
N ILE A 232 -0.85 8.97 16.62
CA ILE A 232 -1.19 10.03 15.66
C ILE A 232 -2.38 10.82 16.23
N ASP A 233 -2.15 12.07 16.57
CA ASP A 233 -3.18 12.91 17.15
C ASP A 233 -4.39 13.06 16.23
N GLY A 234 -5.61 12.86 16.77
CA GLY A 234 -6.86 12.92 16.01
C GLY A 234 -7.07 11.80 14.98
N SER A 235 -6.25 10.72 15.00
CA SER A 235 -6.42 9.59 14.10
C SER A 235 -7.77 8.89 14.30
N GLN A 236 -8.44 8.59 13.19
CA GLN A 236 -9.66 7.79 13.15
C GLN A 236 -9.31 6.32 12.92
N VAL A 237 -10.09 5.40 13.53
CA VAL A 237 -9.94 3.96 13.35
C VAL A 237 -11.27 3.37 12.93
N ASP A 238 -11.28 2.65 11.82
CA ASP A 238 -12.41 1.81 11.38
C ASP A 238 -11.96 0.33 11.38
N ILE A 239 -12.82 -0.57 11.88
CA ILE A 239 -12.50 -2.00 11.95
C ILE A 239 -13.53 -2.76 11.13
N ILE A 240 -13.03 -3.64 10.27
CA ILE A 240 -13.83 -4.53 9.43
C ILE A 240 -13.79 -5.93 10.03
N ASP A 241 -14.97 -6.44 10.39
CA ASP A 241 -15.10 -7.77 10.97
C ASP A 241 -15.07 -8.87 9.90
N ASN A 242 -14.60 -10.06 10.26
CA ASN A 242 -14.53 -11.27 9.42
C ASN A 242 -13.76 -11.04 8.10
N CYS A 243 -12.71 -10.23 8.14
CA CYS A 243 -11.91 -9.82 7.00
C CYS A 243 -10.43 -9.96 7.31
N GLY A 244 -9.65 -10.40 6.34
CA GLY A 244 -8.20 -10.54 6.44
C GLY A 244 -7.43 -9.29 6.06
N HIS A 245 -6.13 -9.48 5.81
CA HIS A 245 -5.20 -8.41 5.44
C HIS A 245 -5.53 -7.75 4.10
N MET A 246 -6.09 -8.52 3.15
CA MET A 246 -6.46 -8.02 1.82
C MET A 246 -7.85 -7.38 1.79
N MET A 247 -8.19 -6.63 2.83
CA MET A 247 -9.49 -5.97 3.01
C MET A 247 -9.95 -5.14 1.83
N LEU A 248 -9.01 -4.55 1.09
CA LEU A 248 -9.29 -3.75 -0.11
C LEU A 248 -9.84 -4.59 -1.28
N LEU A 249 -9.72 -5.92 -1.22
CA LEU A 249 -10.30 -6.88 -2.16
C LEU A 249 -11.43 -7.67 -1.52
N GLU A 250 -11.27 -8.09 -0.26
CA GLU A 250 -12.27 -8.92 0.45
C GLU A 250 -13.53 -8.13 0.78
N GLU A 251 -13.36 -6.87 1.22
CA GLU A 251 -14.44 -5.96 1.64
C GLU A 251 -14.36 -4.62 0.90
N ALA A 252 -14.18 -4.68 -0.44
CA ALA A 252 -13.88 -3.53 -1.30
C ALA A 252 -14.91 -2.39 -1.18
N ASP A 253 -16.20 -2.70 -1.08
CA ASP A 253 -17.28 -1.72 -0.96
C ASP A 253 -17.26 -1.03 0.42
N ARG A 254 -16.98 -1.79 1.48
CA ARG A 254 -16.84 -1.25 2.84
C ARG A 254 -15.63 -0.33 2.93
N VAL A 255 -14.48 -0.78 2.44
CA VAL A 255 -13.25 0.03 2.37
C VAL A 255 -13.48 1.31 1.57
N LEU A 256 -14.11 1.22 0.40
CA LEU A 256 -14.41 2.40 -0.43
C LEU A 256 -15.36 3.37 0.29
N THR A 257 -16.36 2.85 1.01
CA THR A 257 -17.31 3.69 1.76
C THR A 257 -16.61 4.49 2.85
N VAL A 258 -15.68 3.87 3.58
CA VAL A 258 -14.92 4.54 4.64
C VAL A 258 -13.95 5.56 4.05
N LEU A 259 -13.19 5.16 3.02
CA LEU A 259 -12.22 6.04 2.35
C LEU A 259 -12.87 7.28 1.75
N LYS A 260 -13.99 7.13 1.03
CA LYS A 260 -14.67 8.27 0.41
C LYS A 260 -15.14 9.25 1.49
N LYS A 261 -15.75 8.77 2.57
CA LYS A 261 -16.18 9.64 3.68
C LYS A 261 -15.02 10.45 4.26
N PHE A 262 -13.84 9.83 4.38
CA PHE A 262 -12.66 10.48 4.97
C PHE A 262 -11.97 11.44 3.99
N ILE A 263 -11.76 11.05 2.74
CA ILE A 263 -10.98 11.85 1.77
C ILE A 263 -11.80 13.03 1.21
N THR A 264 -13.14 12.92 1.16
CA THR A 264 -14.00 13.98 0.58
C THR A 264 -14.48 15.00 1.61
N THR A 265 -14.16 14.82 2.89
CA THR A 265 -14.40 15.80 3.96
C THR A 265 -13.27 16.81 4.01
#